data_9c7f64f77e4060f64587009e9773f2c5
#
_entry.id   9c7f64f77e4060f64587009e9773f2c5
#
_cell.length_a   1.000
_cell.length_b   1.000
_cell.length_c   1.000
_cell.angle_alpha   90.00
_cell.angle_beta   90.00
_cell.angle_gamma   90.00
#
_symmetry.space_group_name_H-M   'P 1'
#
loop_
_entity.id
_entity.type
_entity.pdbx_description
1 polymer ?
#
loop_
_entity_poly.entity_id
_entity_poly.type
_entity_poly.pdbx_seq_one_letter_code
_entity_poly.pdbx_strand_id
1 'polypeptide(L)'
;MTDNALITWSVLMPVKVLAQAKSRLAALAGSRRGELALALAQDTVSAALRCDQAARVLVITDDEVAAAALTALGALVVPDEPRDGLNAALRHGAGYAAARWPGDGTVALSADLPALRPAELSRALQAAATRPNAFVADAAGEGTTMYAAAPGAAFQPAFGAASRSRHVARGATELDLDGVPGLRQDVDTPADLRAAVALGLGPRTAPLAAELLRCAPQGR
;
A
#
# COMPACT_ATOMS: atom_id res chain seq x y z
N MET A 1 3.15 31.23 -18.33
CA MET A 1 2.93 29.80 -18.62
C MET A 1 3.69 29.05 -17.53
N THR A 2 3.00 28.65 -16.49
CA THR A 2 3.60 27.80 -15.42
C THR A 2 3.85 26.44 -16.05
N ASP A 3 5.11 26.10 -16.16
CA ASP A 3 5.58 24.74 -16.51
C ASP A 3 4.94 23.79 -15.51
N ASN A 4 3.91 23.04 -15.93
CA ASN A 4 3.24 22.07 -15.09
C ASN A 4 4.10 20.80 -15.08
N ALA A 5 5.29 20.91 -14.48
CA ALA A 5 6.14 19.76 -14.27
C ALA A 5 5.31 18.73 -13.51
N LEU A 6 5.09 17.56 -14.13
CA LEU A 6 4.38 16.45 -13.51
C LEU A 6 5.08 16.10 -12.19
N ILE A 7 4.35 16.18 -11.08
CA ILE A 7 4.88 15.77 -9.78
C ILE A 7 5.26 14.30 -9.86
N THR A 8 6.50 14.00 -9.50
CA THR A 8 6.97 12.64 -9.28
C THR A 8 6.79 12.24 -7.83
N TRP A 9 6.54 10.96 -7.56
CA TRP A 9 6.21 10.48 -6.24
C TRP A 9 7.18 9.39 -5.78
N SER A 10 7.64 9.52 -4.54
CA SER A 10 8.28 8.44 -3.78
C SER A 10 7.20 7.67 -3.02
N VAL A 11 6.93 6.42 -3.42
CA VAL A 11 5.90 5.56 -2.82
C VAL A 11 6.51 4.71 -1.71
N LEU A 12 6.00 4.86 -0.50
CA LEU A 12 6.45 4.17 0.71
C LEU A 12 5.49 3.03 1.04
N MET A 13 5.97 1.82 1.15
CA MET A 13 5.21 0.62 1.47
C MET A 13 5.81 -0.09 2.69
N PRO A 14 5.24 0.04 3.88
CA PRO A 14 5.68 -0.70 5.04
C PRO A 14 5.21 -2.15 4.95
N VAL A 15 6.12 -3.09 5.11
CA VAL A 15 5.84 -4.53 5.12
C VAL A 15 6.28 -5.10 6.46
N LYS A 16 5.32 -5.61 7.23
CA LYS A 16 5.57 -6.27 8.51
C LYS A 16 6.31 -7.59 8.30
N VAL A 17 7.01 -8.03 9.33
CA VAL A 17 7.57 -9.38 9.40
C VAL A 17 6.48 -10.42 9.05
N LEU A 18 6.74 -11.22 8.02
CA LEU A 18 5.75 -12.11 7.39
C LEU A 18 5.10 -13.07 8.40
N ALA A 19 5.87 -13.56 9.36
CA ALA A 19 5.37 -14.45 10.43
C ALA A 19 4.30 -13.79 11.31
N GLN A 20 4.25 -12.47 11.40
CA GLN A 20 3.30 -11.70 12.20
C GLN A 20 2.15 -11.10 11.36
N ALA A 21 2.30 -11.12 10.03
CA ALA A 21 1.33 -10.51 9.14
C ALA A 21 0.02 -11.30 9.06
N LYS A 22 -1.08 -10.60 8.76
CA LYS A 22 -2.38 -11.21 8.39
C LYS A 22 -2.96 -12.21 9.39
N SER A 23 -2.91 -11.89 10.68
CA SER A 23 -3.42 -12.77 11.75
C SER A 23 -4.90 -13.18 11.56
N ARG A 24 -5.74 -12.30 11.03
CA ARG A 24 -7.16 -12.57 10.73
C ARG A 24 -7.37 -13.57 9.59
N LEU A 25 -6.34 -13.83 8.79
CA LEU A 25 -6.33 -14.86 7.75
C LEU A 25 -5.80 -16.21 8.24
N ALA A 26 -5.47 -16.35 9.53
CA ALA A 26 -4.90 -17.59 10.08
C ALA A 26 -5.82 -18.80 9.89
N ALA A 27 -7.13 -18.64 10.04
CA ALA A 27 -8.11 -19.72 9.84
C ALA A 27 -8.18 -20.21 8.38
N LEU A 28 -7.90 -19.32 7.41
CA LEU A 28 -7.90 -19.63 5.98
C LEU A 28 -6.53 -20.15 5.50
N ALA A 29 -5.47 -19.45 5.84
CA ALA A 29 -4.15 -19.67 5.28
C ALA A 29 -3.23 -20.57 6.13
N GLY A 30 -3.56 -20.77 7.41
CA GLY A 30 -2.76 -21.60 8.30
C GLY A 30 -1.27 -21.24 8.32
N SER A 31 -0.41 -22.21 8.08
CA SER A 31 1.04 -22.02 7.97
C SER A 31 1.47 -21.23 6.72
N ARG A 32 0.62 -21.14 5.71
CA ARG A 32 0.87 -20.38 4.46
C ARG A 32 0.58 -18.89 4.57
N ARG A 33 0.24 -18.39 5.75
CA ARG A 33 -0.10 -16.98 5.98
C ARG A 33 1.03 -16.03 5.58
N GLY A 34 2.28 -16.36 5.90
CA GLY A 34 3.45 -15.58 5.47
C GLY A 34 3.64 -15.56 3.96
N GLU A 35 3.41 -16.71 3.30
CA GLU A 35 3.43 -16.82 1.84
C GLU A 35 2.36 -15.93 1.19
N LEU A 36 1.15 -15.95 1.74
CA LEU A 36 0.08 -15.08 1.26
C LEU A 36 0.41 -13.60 1.46
N ALA A 37 0.92 -13.22 2.64
CA ALA A 37 1.31 -11.84 2.91
C ALA A 37 2.40 -11.35 1.93
N LEU A 38 3.36 -12.20 1.61
CA LEU A 38 4.40 -11.90 0.62
C LEU A 38 3.82 -11.75 -0.79
N ALA A 39 2.93 -12.66 -1.20
CA ALA A 39 2.29 -12.61 -2.52
C ALA A 39 1.48 -11.32 -2.71
N LEU A 40 0.70 -10.91 -1.68
CA LEU A 40 -0.04 -9.64 -1.66
C LEU A 40 0.90 -8.46 -1.87
N ALA A 41 2.00 -8.40 -1.09
CA ALA A 41 2.98 -7.32 -1.18
C ALA A 41 3.68 -7.28 -2.54
N GLN A 42 4.04 -8.43 -3.09
CA GLN A 42 4.69 -8.52 -4.41
C GLN A 42 3.80 -8.02 -5.54
N ASP A 43 2.50 -8.34 -5.53
CA ASP A 43 1.58 -7.87 -6.56
C ASP A 43 1.32 -6.36 -6.42
N THR A 44 1.18 -5.86 -5.19
CA THR A 44 1.02 -4.42 -4.91
C THR A 44 2.25 -3.62 -5.34
N VAL A 45 3.45 -4.06 -4.95
CA VAL A 45 4.72 -3.43 -5.34
C VAL A 45 4.89 -3.47 -6.86
N SER A 46 4.58 -4.60 -7.50
CA SER A 46 4.66 -4.72 -8.97
C SER A 46 3.72 -3.76 -9.69
N ALA A 47 2.53 -3.50 -9.14
CA ALA A 47 1.60 -2.52 -9.70
C ALA A 47 2.12 -1.08 -9.52
N ALA A 48 2.65 -0.76 -8.35
CA ALA A 48 3.20 0.56 -8.07
C ALA A 48 4.45 0.88 -8.92
N LEU A 49 5.34 -0.09 -9.11
CA LEU A 49 6.53 0.05 -9.98
C LEU A 49 6.18 0.32 -11.46
N ARG A 50 4.97 -0.03 -11.89
CA ARG A 50 4.47 0.22 -13.25
C ARG A 50 3.61 1.48 -13.36
N CYS A 51 3.48 2.24 -12.29
CA CYS A 51 2.77 3.53 -12.29
C CYS A 51 3.72 4.64 -12.74
N ASP A 52 3.38 5.35 -13.82
CA ASP A 52 4.24 6.36 -14.44
C ASP A 52 4.59 7.52 -13.49
N GLN A 53 3.71 7.88 -12.55
CA GLN A 53 3.99 8.92 -11.56
C GLN A 53 4.82 8.45 -10.38
N ALA A 54 4.91 7.14 -10.15
CA ALA A 54 5.73 6.57 -9.08
C ALA A 54 7.19 6.49 -9.54
N ALA A 55 7.96 7.54 -9.29
CA ALA A 55 9.38 7.57 -9.65
C ALA A 55 10.18 6.46 -8.94
N ARG A 56 9.74 6.07 -7.75
CA ARG A 56 10.38 5.02 -6.92
C ARG A 56 9.36 4.38 -5.98
N VAL A 57 9.63 3.12 -5.66
CA VAL A 57 8.91 2.38 -4.61
C VAL A 57 9.93 2.00 -3.54
N LEU A 58 9.70 2.48 -2.31
CA LEU A 58 10.50 2.17 -1.14
C LEU A 58 9.69 1.24 -0.24
N VAL A 59 10.23 0.06 0.02
CA VAL A 59 9.67 -0.88 0.98
C VAL A 59 10.41 -0.72 2.30
N ILE A 60 9.68 -0.53 3.39
CA ILE A 60 10.23 -0.44 4.73
C ILE A 60 9.95 -1.76 5.43
N THR A 61 11.00 -2.55 5.71
CA THR A 61 10.86 -3.87 6.33
C THR A 61 12.15 -4.36 6.99
N ASP A 62 12.01 -5.13 8.07
CA ASP A 62 13.08 -5.92 8.69
C ASP A 62 12.99 -7.41 8.32
N ASP A 63 12.04 -7.82 7.49
CA ASP A 63 11.91 -9.21 7.04
C ASP A 63 12.83 -9.48 5.85
N GLU A 64 13.84 -10.32 6.06
CA GLU A 64 14.85 -10.63 5.02
C GLU A 64 14.26 -11.28 3.78
N VAL A 65 13.23 -12.13 3.95
CA VAL A 65 12.58 -12.82 2.82
C VAL A 65 11.77 -11.80 1.99
N ALA A 66 11.02 -10.93 2.65
CA ALA A 66 10.31 -9.85 1.97
C ALA A 66 11.29 -8.88 1.30
N ALA A 67 12.36 -8.48 2.00
CA ALA A 67 13.39 -7.60 1.47
C ALA A 67 14.00 -8.15 0.17
N ALA A 68 14.46 -9.41 0.19
CA ALA A 68 15.03 -10.04 -0.99
C ALA A 68 14.04 -10.14 -2.15
N ALA A 69 12.81 -10.60 -1.88
CA ALA A 69 11.78 -10.79 -2.89
C ALA A 69 11.31 -9.48 -3.53
N LEU A 70 11.19 -8.40 -2.75
CA LEU A 70 10.73 -7.09 -3.24
C LEU A 70 11.85 -6.30 -3.92
N THR A 71 13.10 -6.45 -3.47
CA THR A 71 14.28 -5.94 -4.19
C THR A 71 14.42 -6.58 -5.58
N ALA A 72 14.17 -7.88 -5.71
CA ALA A 72 14.20 -8.59 -6.99
C ALA A 72 13.15 -8.07 -7.99
N LEU A 73 12.09 -7.39 -7.52
CA LEU A 73 11.10 -6.72 -8.36
C LEU A 73 11.53 -5.30 -8.80
N GLY A 74 12.57 -4.74 -8.19
CA GLY A 74 13.05 -3.38 -8.45
C GLY A 74 12.68 -2.35 -7.36
N ALA A 75 12.10 -2.76 -6.24
CA ALA A 75 11.87 -1.86 -5.13
C ALA A 75 13.18 -1.55 -4.39
N LEU A 76 13.27 -0.34 -3.84
CA LEU A 76 14.30 0.02 -2.88
C LEU A 76 13.86 -0.46 -1.49
N VAL A 77 14.72 -1.14 -0.77
CA VAL A 77 14.42 -1.60 0.58
C VAL A 77 15.16 -0.75 1.61
N VAL A 78 14.42 -0.32 2.63
CA VAL A 78 14.92 0.44 3.77
C VAL A 78 14.54 -0.32 5.04
N PRO A 79 15.46 -0.54 6.00
CA PRO A 79 15.13 -1.20 7.26
C PRO A 79 14.15 -0.37 8.10
N ASP A 80 13.33 -1.03 8.91
CA ASP A 80 12.46 -0.37 9.90
C ASP A 80 13.25 -0.06 11.18
N GLU A 81 14.16 0.92 11.10
CA GLU A 81 15.02 1.28 12.23
C GLU A 81 14.27 1.77 13.47
N PRO A 82 13.15 2.54 13.36
CA PRO A 82 12.41 2.95 14.54
C PRO A 82 11.77 1.79 15.30
N ARG A 83 11.32 0.74 14.60
CA ARG A 83 10.56 -0.41 15.18
C ARG A 83 9.44 0.02 16.13
N ASP A 84 8.88 1.21 15.89
CA ASP A 84 7.85 1.87 16.70
C ASP A 84 6.53 2.00 15.95
N GLY A 85 6.20 0.96 15.19
CA GLY A 85 4.95 0.80 14.49
C GLY A 85 4.87 1.53 13.14
N LEU A 86 3.76 1.29 12.46
CA LEU A 86 3.52 1.62 11.06
C LEU A 86 3.80 3.10 10.71
N ASN A 87 3.30 4.02 11.53
CA ASN A 87 3.47 5.44 11.24
C ASN A 87 4.90 5.94 11.48
N ALA A 88 5.64 5.32 12.39
CA ALA A 88 7.06 5.61 12.61
C ALA A 88 7.90 5.10 11.43
N ALA A 89 7.66 3.87 10.96
CA ALA A 89 8.28 3.32 9.76
C ALA A 89 8.05 4.22 8.54
N LEU A 90 6.81 4.68 8.34
CA LEU A 90 6.47 5.58 7.24
C LEU A 90 7.20 6.92 7.32
N ARG A 91 7.29 7.53 8.51
CA ARG A 91 8.06 8.77 8.69
C ARG A 91 9.56 8.57 8.46
N HIS A 92 10.11 7.43 8.90
CA HIS A 92 11.50 7.06 8.64
C HIS A 92 11.76 6.95 7.13
N GLY A 93 10.94 6.19 6.40
CA GLY A 93 11.02 6.07 4.94
C GLY A 93 10.86 7.42 4.22
N ALA A 94 9.97 8.30 4.72
CA ALA A 94 9.80 9.65 4.19
C ALA A 94 11.05 10.52 4.37
N GLY A 95 11.70 10.45 5.54
CA GLY A 95 12.98 11.11 5.78
C GLY A 95 14.08 10.62 4.84
N TYR A 96 14.16 9.29 4.64
CA TYR A 96 15.08 8.69 3.68
C TYR A 96 14.85 9.19 2.25
N ALA A 97 13.59 9.26 1.81
CA ALA A 97 13.22 9.75 0.48
C ALA A 97 13.53 11.24 0.32
N ALA A 98 13.13 12.08 1.29
CA ALA A 98 13.34 13.52 1.24
C ALA A 98 14.84 13.92 1.18
N ALA A 99 15.71 13.18 1.88
CA ALA A 99 17.14 13.39 1.83
C ALA A 99 17.76 13.11 0.45
N ARG A 100 17.16 12.23 -0.36
CA ARG A 100 17.68 11.80 -1.66
C ARG A 100 16.96 12.45 -2.84
N TRP A 101 15.67 12.71 -2.69
CA TRP A 101 14.80 13.24 -3.73
C TRP A 101 13.88 14.34 -3.18
N PRO A 102 14.43 15.49 -2.79
CA PRO A 102 13.69 16.54 -2.09
C PRO A 102 12.57 17.20 -2.92
N GLY A 103 12.56 16.97 -4.21
CA GLY A 103 11.51 17.48 -5.13
C GLY A 103 10.31 16.55 -5.30
N ASP A 104 10.38 15.33 -4.79
CA ASP A 104 9.27 14.38 -4.92
C ASP A 104 8.15 14.66 -3.91
N GLY A 105 6.91 14.36 -4.32
CA GLY A 105 5.84 14.10 -3.38
C GLY A 105 6.07 12.76 -2.66
N THR A 106 5.51 12.61 -1.49
CA THR A 106 5.63 11.38 -0.67
C THR A 106 4.28 10.72 -0.52
N VAL A 107 4.22 9.41 -0.81
CA VAL A 107 2.99 8.60 -0.69
C VAL A 107 3.22 7.41 0.21
N ALA A 108 2.38 7.24 1.23
CA ALA A 108 2.22 5.96 1.90
C ALA A 108 1.15 5.14 1.18
N LEU A 109 1.45 3.91 0.87
CA LEU A 109 0.54 2.97 0.22
C LEU A 109 0.52 1.65 1.00
N SER A 110 -0.68 1.12 1.28
CA SER A 110 -0.83 -0.22 1.87
C SER A 110 -0.19 -1.27 0.96
N ALA A 111 0.53 -2.24 1.56
CA ALA A 111 1.25 -3.27 0.81
C ALA A 111 0.40 -4.51 0.49
N ASP A 112 -0.89 -4.48 0.74
CA ASP A 112 -1.83 -5.59 0.66
C ASP A 112 -3.03 -5.33 -0.26
N LEU A 113 -2.74 -4.67 -1.38
CA LEU A 113 -3.69 -4.32 -2.43
C LEU A 113 -3.47 -5.19 -3.69
N PRO A 114 -3.73 -6.50 -3.64
CA PRO A 114 -3.33 -7.43 -4.70
C PRO A 114 -4.09 -7.24 -6.01
N ALA A 115 -5.19 -6.49 -5.98
CA ALA A 115 -5.98 -6.14 -7.16
C ALA A 115 -5.64 -4.74 -7.71
N LEU A 116 -4.68 -4.03 -7.12
CA LEU A 116 -4.25 -2.70 -7.56
C LEU A 116 -3.78 -2.72 -9.02
N ARG A 117 -4.28 -1.78 -9.79
CA ARG A 117 -3.83 -1.53 -11.16
C ARG A 117 -2.99 -0.26 -11.24
N PRO A 118 -1.91 -0.22 -12.04
CA PRO A 118 -1.09 0.99 -12.21
C PRO A 118 -1.90 2.24 -12.55
N ALA A 119 -2.91 2.10 -13.41
CA ALA A 119 -3.79 3.21 -13.80
C ALA A 119 -4.64 3.77 -12.65
N GLU A 120 -5.03 2.95 -11.68
CA GLU A 120 -5.76 3.40 -10.49
C GLU A 120 -4.86 4.25 -9.59
N LEU A 121 -3.64 3.79 -9.34
CA LEU A 121 -2.64 4.54 -8.58
C LEU A 121 -2.30 5.85 -9.31
N SER A 122 -2.09 5.81 -10.62
CA SER A 122 -1.82 6.98 -11.45
C SER A 122 -2.92 8.04 -11.30
N ARG A 123 -4.19 7.64 -11.39
CA ARG A 123 -5.35 8.54 -11.21
C ARG A 123 -5.36 9.17 -9.81
N ALA A 124 -5.08 8.38 -8.78
CA ALA A 124 -5.06 8.87 -7.41
C ALA A 124 -3.90 9.86 -7.16
N LEU A 125 -2.72 9.60 -7.71
CA LEU A 125 -1.56 10.48 -7.61
C LEU A 125 -1.76 11.80 -8.36
N GLN A 126 -2.40 11.76 -9.54
CA GLN A 126 -2.78 12.96 -10.28
C GLN A 126 -3.77 13.83 -9.49
N ALA A 127 -4.77 13.23 -8.86
CA ALA A 127 -5.71 13.95 -8.01
C ALA A 127 -5.02 14.51 -6.75
N ALA A 128 -4.13 13.74 -6.13
CA ALA A 128 -3.37 14.16 -4.95
C ALA A 128 -2.43 15.34 -5.25
N ALA A 129 -1.91 15.47 -6.47
CA ALA A 129 -1.02 16.54 -6.89
C ALA A 129 -1.63 17.94 -6.75
N THR A 130 -2.96 18.05 -6.67
CA THR A 130 -3.68 19.32 -6.52
C THR A 130 -3.94 19.72 -5.07
N ARG A 131 -3.47 18.92 -4.09
CA ARG A 131 -3.73 19.10 -2.66
C ARG A 131 -2.42 19.03 -1.87
N PRO A 132 -2.26 19.81 -0.79
CA PRO A 132 -1.09 19.66 0.09
C PRO A 132 -1.01 18.24 0.67
N ASN A 133 -2.12 17.75 1.23
CA ASN A 133 -2.26 16.39 1.74
C ASN A 133 -3.58 15.78 1.26
N ALA A 134 -3.53 14.55 0.81
CA ALA A 134 -4.70 13.82 0.33
C ALA A 134 -4.63 12.34 0.74
N PHE A 135 -5.78 11.67 0.76
CA PHE A 135 -5.83 10.23 1.04
C PHE A 135 -6.98 9.54 0.29
N VAL A 136 -6.84 8.23 0.14
CA VAL A 136 -7.90 7.34 -0.36
C VAL A 136 -8.32 6.42 0.79
N ALA A 137 -9.62 6.40 1.08
CA ALA A 137 -10.19 5.48 2.06
C ALA A 137 -10.21 4.04 1.53
N ASP A 138 -10.13 3.06 2.45
CA ASP A 138 -10.34 1.64 2.12
C ASP A 138 -11.77 1.37 1.60
N ALA A 139 -12.01 0.13 1.16
CA ALA A 139 -13.32 -0.28 0.67
C ALA A 139 -14.41 -0.27 1.74
N ALA A 140 -14.04 -0.45 3.01
CA ALA A 140 -14.95 -0.37 4.16
C ALA A 140 -15.32 1.07 4.54
N GLY A 141 -14.54 2.05 4.08
CA GLY A 141 -14.75 3.47 4.41
C GLY A 141 -14.35 3.85 5.83
N GLU A 142 -13.55 3.04 6.52
CA GLU A 142 -13.08 3.26 7.89
C GLU A 142 -11.57 3.51 7.96
N GLY A 143 -10.82 2.81 7.12
CA GLY A 143 -9.38 2.88 7.01
C GLY A 143 -8.89 3.78 5.89
N THR A 144 -7.60 3.67 5.58
CA THR A 144 -6.91 4.40 4.53
C THR A 144 -5.94 3.45 3.85
N THR A 145 -5.98 3.37 2.53
CA THR A 145 -5.05 2.56 1.74
C THR A 145 -3.92 3.40 1.13
N MET A 146 -4.17 4.68 0.88
CA MET A 146 -3.18 5.63 0.36
C MET A 146 -3.26 6.95 1.12
N TYR A 147 -2.09 7.50 1.50
CA TYR A 147 -1.96 8.88 2.02
C TYR A 147 -0.79 9.57 1.32
N ALA A 148 -1.05 10.76 0.77
CA ALA A 148 -0.11 11.53 -0.02
C ALA A 148 0.16 12.91 0.59
N ALA A 149 1.42 13.35 0.52
CA ALA A 149 1.84 14.72 0.77
C ALA A 149 2.55 15.25 -0.48
N ALA A 150 2.07 16.34 -1.04
CA ALA A 150 2.68 17.01 -2.20
C ALA A 150 4.09 17.52 -1.84
N PRO A 151 4.95 17.83 -2.83
CA PRO A 151 6.27 18.39 -2.58
C PRO A 151 6.18 19.62 -1.66
N GLY A 152 7.00 19.63 -0.60
CA GLY A 152 7.03 20.70 0.41
C GLY A 152 5.92 20.63 1.46
N ALA A 153 4.91 19.78 1.33
CA ALA A 153 3.90 19.56 2.35
C ALA A 153 4.40 18.61 3.44
N ALA A 154 3.95 18.85 4.69
CA ALA A 154 4.32 18.00 5.82
C ALA A 154 3.70 16.59 5.67
N PHE A 155 4.53 15.55 5.72
CA PHE A 155 4.08 14.17 5.69
C PHE A 155 3.71 13.68 7.10
N GLN A 156 2.41 13.57 7.37
CA GLN A 156 1.87 13.26 8.69
C GLN A 156 0.91 12.05 8.65
N PRO A 157 1.41 10.83 8.38
CA PRO A 157 0.57 9.64 8.28
C PRO A 157 -0.09 9.33 9.63
N ALA A 158 -1.32 8.80 9.56
CA ALA A 158 -2.14 8.44 10.72
C ALA A 158 -2.84 7.08 10.53
N PHE A 159 -2.15 6.12 9.93
CA PHE A 159 -2.67 4.77 9.68
C PHE A 159 -2.99 4.00 10.97
N GLY A 160 -3.84 2.99 10.87
CA GLY A 160 -4.35 2.14 11.95
C GLY A 160 -5.86 2.31 12.12
N ALA A 161 -6.44 1.89 13.25
CA ALA A 161 -7.87 1.95 13.47
C ALA A 161 -8.44 3.35 13.22
N ALA A 162 -9.58 3.43 12.51
CA ALA A 162 -10.25 4.68 12.15
C ALA A 162 -9.31 5.71 11.46
N SER A 163 -8.38 5.25 10.62
CA SER A 163 -7.39 6.13 9.98
C SER A 163 -8.01 7.16 9.06
N ARG A 164 -9.15 6.86 8.41
CA ARG A 164 -9.91 7.83 7.63
C ARG A 164 -10.25 9.07 8.44
N SER A 165 -10.90 8.90 9.58
CA SER A 165 -11.29 10.02 10.46
C SER A 165 -10.08 10.79 10.97
N ARG A 166 -8.97 10.09 11.27
CA ARG A 166 -7.73 10.74 11.73
C ARG A 166 -7.06 11.57 10.65
N HIS A 167 -7.07 11.13 9.40
CA HIS A 167 -6.54 11.91 8.29
C HIS A 167 -7.40 13.15 8.03
N VAL A 168 -8.74 13.03 8.07
CA VAL A 168 -9.65 14.18 7.99
C VAL A 168 -9.37 15.19 9.11
N ALA A 169 -9.27 14.71 10.37
CA ALA A 169 -9.00 15.56 11.52
C ALA A 169 -7.64 16.31 11.43
N ARG A 170 -6.69 15.78 10.63
CA ARG A 170 -5.40 16.45 10.35
C ARG A 170 -5.43 17.33 9.10
N GLY A 171 -6.59 17.57 8.52
CA GLY A 171 -6.76 18.46 7.37
C GLY A 171 -6.39 17.84 6.01
N ALA A 172 -6.19 16.52 5.93
CA ALA A 172 -5.99 15.86 4.65
C ALA A 172 -7.32 15.78 3.87
N THR A 173 -7.26 15.99 2.57
CA THR A 173 -8.42 15.90 1.67
C THR A 173 -8.67 14.44 1.30
N GLU A 174 -9.87 13.93 1.56
CA GLU A 174 -10.30 12.65 1.02
C GLU A 174 -10.51 12.77 -0.50
N LEU A 175 -9.90 11.86 -1.25
CA LEU A 175 -10.08 11.77 -2.68
C LEU A 175 -11.26 10.82 -2.97
N ASP A 176 -12.38 11.41 -3.37
CA ASP A 176 -13.54 10.65 -3.86
C ASP A 176 -13.31 10.36 -5.36
N LEU A 177 -12.83 9.15 -5.65
CA LEU A 177 -12.43 8.73 -6.99
C LEU A 177 -13.24 7.55 -7.47
N ASP A 178 -13.87 7.70 -8.62
CA ASP A 178 -14.46 6.59 -9.35
C ASP A 178 -13.41 5.72 -10.03
N GLY A 179 -13.70 4.43 -10.15
CA GLY A 179 -12.89 3.50 -10.95
C GLY A 179 -11.51 3.19 -10.36
N VAL A 180 -11.37 3.19 -9.03
CA VAL A 180 -10.17 2.78 -8.31
C VAL A 180 -10.45 1.68 -7.26
N PRO A 181 -11.25 0.64 -7.60
CA PRO A 181 -11.63 -0.37 -6.62
C PRO A 181 -10.44 -1.17 -6.10
N GLY A 182 -9.43 -1.46 -6.93
CA GLY A 182 -8.24 -2.20 -6.53
C GLY A 182 -7.33 -1.39 -5.59
N LEU A 183 -7.33 -0.05 -5.68
CA LEU A 183 -6.62 0.82 -4.76
C LEU A 183 -7.28 0.87 -3.38
N ARG A 184 -8.59 0.63 -3.29
CA ARG A 184 -9.35 0.67 -2.03
C ARG A 184 -9.45 -0.69 -1.33
N GLN A 185 -9.27 -1.79 -2.07
CA GLN A 185 -9.49 -3.15 -1.57
C GLN A 185 -8.21 -3.74 -0.99
N ASP A 186 -7.97 -3.49 0.28
CA ASP A 186 -6.97 -4.22 1.07
C ASP A 186 -7.50 -5.59 1.51
N VAL A 187 -6.58 -6.48 1.87
CA VAL A 187 -6.91 -7.86 2.22
C VAL A 187 -6.48 -8.17 3.65
N ASP A 188 -7.40 -8.04 4.59
CA ASP A 188 -7.18 -8.39 6.01
C ASP A 188 -7.96 -9.63 6.46
N THR A 189 -9.08 -9.93 5.83
CA THR A 189 -9.97 -11.05 6.17
C THR A 189 -10.22 -11.98 4.98
N PRO A 190 -10.78 -13.19 5.19
CA PRO A 190 -11.21 -14.04 4.08
C PRO A 190 -12.28 -13.42 3.18
N ALA A 191 -13.10 -12.50 3.70
CA ALA A 191 -14.09 -11.77 2.91
C ALA A 191 -13.41 -10.78 1.96
N ASP A 192 -12.40 -10.04 2.45
CA ASP A 192 -11.63 -9.11 1.63
C ASP A 192 -10.87 -9.83 0.51
N LEU A 193 -10.30 -11.02 0.81
CA LEU A 193 -9.63 -11.82 -0.21
C LEU A 193 -10.62 -12.22 -1.33
N ARG A 194 -11.86 -12.62 -0.99
CA ARG A 194 -12.89 -12.92 -1.99
C ARG A 194 -13.28 -11.69 -2.81
N ALA A 195 -13.41 -10.53 -2.15
CA ALA A 195 -13.69 -9.27 -2.85
C ALA A 195 -12.56 -8.90 -3.81
N ALA A 196 -11.30 -9.03 -3.38
CA ALA A 196 -10.13 -8.80 -4.23
C ALA A 196 -10.07 -9.79 -5.43
N VAL A 197 -10.45 -11.07 -5.23
CA VAL A 197 -10.58 -12.05 -6.34
C VAL A 197 -11.56 -11.56 -7.40
N ALA A 198 -12.70 -11.01 -7.00
CA ALA A 198 -13.69 -10.48 -7.93
C ALA A 198 -13.19 -9.28 -8.76
N LEU A 199 -12.25 -8.51 -8.23
CA LEU A 199 -11.59 -7.40 -8.92
C LEU A 199 -10.46 -7.85 -9.85
N GLY A 200 -9.99 -9.08 -9.69
CA GLY A 200 -8.86 -9.65 -10.43
C GLY A 200 -7.53 -9.40 -9.75
N LEU A 201 -6.99 -10.45 -9.16
CA LEU A 201 -5.72 -10.45 -8.44
C LEU A 201 -4.50 -10.40 -9.38
N GLY A 202 -3.39 -9.92 -8.86
CA GLY A 202 -2.10 -10.05 -9.51
C GLY A 202 -1.60 -11.50 -9.60
N PRO A 203 -0.58 -11.76 -10.44
CA PRO A 203 -0.16 -13.11 -10.82
C PRO A 203 0.43 -13.95 -9.69
N ARG A 204 0.89 -13.35 -8.61
CA ARG A 204 1.43 -14.07 -7.45
C ARG A 204 0.36 -14.47 -6.45
N THR A 205 -0.61 -13.58 -6.22
CA THR A 205 -1.71 -13.83 -5.28
C THR A 205 -2.77 -14.75 -5.87
N ALA A 206 -3.07 -14.65 -7.16
CA ALA A 206 -4.17 -15.37 -7.80
C ALA A 206 -4.13 -16.89 -7.62
N PRO A 207 -3.02 -17.61 -7.91
CA PRO A 207 -2.97 -19.06 -7.74
C PRO A 207 -3.09 -19.47 -6.27
N LEU A 208 -2.44 -18.75 -5.37
CA LEU A 208 -2.46 -19.03 -3.94
C LEU A 208 -3.86 -18.81 -3.34
N ALA A 209 -4.53 -17.72 -3.70
CA ALA A 209 -5.90 -17.44 -3.27
C ALA A 209 -6.88 -18.51 -3.77
N ALA A 210 -6.73 -18.96 -5.02
CA ALA A 210 -7.57 -20.02 -5.58
C ALA A 210 -7.41 -21.35 -4.81
N GLU A 211 -6.19 -21.72 -4.41
CA GLU A 211 -5.96 -22.91 -3.57
C GLU A 211 -6.59 -22.75 -2.18
N LEU A 212 -6.28 -21.67 -1.49
CA LEU A 212 -6.74 -21.42 -0.12
C LEU A 212 -8.27 -21.40 -0.02
N LEU A 213 -8.92 -20.72 -0.97
CA LEU A 213 -10.38 -20.60 -0.98
C LEU A 213 -11.10 -21.91 -1.36
N ARG A 214 -10.46 -22.79 -2.13
CA ARG A 214 -11.01 -24.15 -2.41
C ARG A 214 -10.93 -25.08 -1.20
N CYS A 215 -9.84 -24.97 -0.41
CA CYS A 215 -9.62 -25.79 0.77
C CYS A 215 -10.36 -25.28 2.00
N ALA A 216 -10.92 -24.07 1.96
CA ALA A 216 -11.67 -23.52 3.08
C ALA A 216 -12.94 -24.33 3.31
N PRO A 217 -13.27 -24.72 4.56
CA PRO A 217 -14.55 -25.37 4.86
C PRO A 217 -15.67 -24.39 4.45
N GLN A 218 -16.55 -24.86 3.57
CA GLN A 218 -17.77 -24.12 3.23
C GLN A 218 -18.60 -24.08 4.50
N GLY A 219 -18.64 -22.91 5.18
CA GLY A 219 -19.45 -22.72 6.36
C GLY A 219 -20.90 -23.09 6.06
N ARG A 220 -21.42 -24.01 6.85
CA ARG A 220 -22.86 -24.34 6.87
C ARG A 220 -23.62 -23.23 7.55
#